data_d71593d559de3de0c3f5aeff915d57b5
#
_entry.id   d71593d559de3de0c3f5aeff915d57b5
#
_cell.length_a   1.000
_cell.length_b   1.000
_cell.length_c   1.000
_cell.angle_alpha   90.00
_cell.angle_beta   90.00
_cell.angle_gamma   90.00
#
_symmetry.space_group_name_H-M   'P 1'
#
loop_
_entity.id
_entity.type
_entity.pdbx_description
1 polymer ?
#
loop_
_entity_poly.entity_id
_entity_poly.type
_entity_poly.pdbx_seq_one_letter_code
_entity_poly.pdbx_strand_id
1 'polypeptide(L)'
;MFVILNSTLKAEWWIGVVMKNYNQHNLVTFSNSILKHFGVKPFHQTEEEVDKVLKGHKKVALVLFDGMGQNIVRKHLKEDSFIRQHYLHTIHSTFPPTTSAATTAFLTAKYPIETGWMSWAQYFDKYKRNIILFKNVDYNTGEKVEPANIANDTIPIKTILELIKENNKDVHAFSVRRYPVDEDGPKTLRQFEKRINKTLKGLDECAIYFYFDSPDYEMHEYGIDNKRVNKIVNKINKIIARVCKKNPDTLFFTFADHGHINVKFLDFCEHEDLYSLLALPMSFEKRTPTFFVKEGKQKEFKELFLKYYGEHFILLSKEEALKDQIFGEGETSEVITNFIGDFVATSIDEYCLYASKEMKKFDLFKGHHAGNTQEEMLIDISAYNV
;
A
#
# COMPACT_ATOMS: atom_id res chain seq x y z
N MET A 1 10.46 28.51 -0.30
CA MET A 1 10.15 29.37 0.87
C MET A 1 9.09 28.62 1.70
N PHE A 2 9.50 27.57 2.43
CA PHE A 2 8.63 26.90 3.39
C PHE A 2 8.67 27.71 4.68
N VAL A 3 7.61 28.46 4.93
CA VAL A 3 7.35 29.08 6.23
C VAL A 3 7.28 27.94 7.25
N ILE A 4 7.94 28.11 8.39
CA ILE A 4 7.80 27.24 9.57
C ILE A 4 6.33 27.41 10.04
N LEU A 5 5.45 26.63 9.44
CA LEU A 5 4.07 26.54 9.89
C LEU A 5 4.07 25.83 11.25
N ASN A 6 3.33 26.36 12.22
CA ASN A 6 3.01 25.70 13.48
C ASN A 6 2.45 24.28 13.15
N SER A 7 2.74 23.30 13.99
CA SER A 7 2.34 21.90 13.80
C SER A 7 0.83 21.72 13.52
N THR A 8 -0.02 22.57 14.11
CA THR A 8 -1.47 22.61 13.86
C THR A 8 -1.78 23.07 12.44
N LEU A 9 -1.12 24.12 11.95
CA LEU A 9 -1.31 24.62 10.58
C LEU A 9 -0.76 23.66 9.52
N LYS A 10 0.31 22.90 9.84
CA LYS A 10 0.79 21.80 8.99
C LYS A 10 -0.25 20.69 8.87
N ALA A 11 -0.86 20.27 9.98
CA ALA A 11 -1.89 19.25 9.99
C ALA A 11 -3.15 19.71 9.20
N GLU A 12 -3.62 20.93 9.44
CA GLU A 12 -4.80 21.49 8.74
C GLU A 12 -4.56 21.64 7.23
N TRP A 13 -3.38 22.09 6.80
CA TRP A 13 -3.02 22.17 5.39
C TRP A 13 -2.94 20.78 4.76
N TRP A 14 -2.33 19.83 5.44
CA TRP A 14 -2.20 18.46 4.98
C TRP A 14 -3.56 17.81 4.79
N ILE A 15 -4.44 17.91 5.79
CA ILE A 15 -5.80 17.36 5.74
C ILE A 15 -6.62 18.05 4.64
N GLY A 16 -6.60 19.38 4.61
CA GLY A 16 -7.46 20.16 3.70
C GLY A 16 -7.08 20.08 2.23
N VAL A 17 -5.78 19.93 1.92
CA VAL A 17 -5.28 20.01 0.54
C VAL A 17 -4.82 18.66 0.04
N VAL A 18 -4.08 17.90 0.86
CA VAL A 18 -3.43 16.67 0.43
C VAL A 18 -4.42 15.51 0.49
N MET A 19 -5.10 15.31 1.62
CA MET A 19 -6.01 14.15 1.80
C MET A 19 -7.27 14.21 0.93
N LYS A 20 -7.83 15.40 0.68
CA LYS A 20 -8.98 15.51 -0.24
C LYS A 20 -8.68 15.07 -1.66
N ASN A 21 -7.44 15.29 -2.11
CA ASN A 21 -7.01 14.83 -3.44
C ASN A 21 -6.81 13.31 -3.49
N TYR A 22 -6.37 12.68 -2.39
CA TYR A 22 -6.15 11.23 -2.34
C TYR A 22 -7.43 10.41 -2.52
N ASN A 23 -8.56 10.92 -2.03
CA ASN A 23 -9.83 10.20 -2.12
C ASN A 23 -10.53 10.33 -3.49
N GLN A 24 -10.03 11.15 -4.41
CA GLN A 24 -10.67 11.35 -5.73
C GLN A 24 -10.14 10.40 -6.80
N HIS A 25 -8.82 10.16 -6.83
CA HIS A 25 -8.14 9.34 -7.84
C HIS A 25 -7.12 8.44 -7.17
N ASN A 26 -7.47 7.18 -6.94
CA ASN A 26 -6.63 6.26 -6.19
C ASN A 26 -6.84 4.79 -6.58
N LEU A 27 -6.15 3.87 -5.92
CA LEU A 27 -6.25 2.43 -6.16
C LEU A 27 -7.68 1.89 -6.00
N VAL A 28 -8.49 2.47 -5.09
CA VAL A 28 -9.88 2.04 -4.87
C VAL A 28 -10.74 2.44 -6.06
N THR A 29 -10.63 3.69 -6.54
CA THR A 29 -11.38 4.16 -7.71
C THR A 29 -10.97 3.42 -8.98
N PHE A 30 -9.67 3.11 -9.15
CA PHE A 30 -9.18 2.25 -10.22
C PHE A 30 -9.81 0.83 -10.17
N SER A 31 -9.80 0.22 -9.01
CA SER A 31 -10.37 -1.13 -8.82
C SER A 31 -11.89 -1.16 -9.05
N ASN A 32 -12.61 -0.09 -8.68
CA ASN A 32 -14.04 0.04 -8.95
C ASN A 32 -14.35 0.14 -10.45
N SER A 33 -13.45 0.72 -11.27
CA SER A 33 -13.55 0.65 -12.74
C SER A 33 -13.48 -0.79 -13.27
N ILE A 34 -12.63 -1.63 -12.68
CA ILE A 34 -12.55 -3.05 -13.03
C ILE A 34 -13.85 -3.79 -12.68
N LEU A 35 -14.41 -3.58 -11.48
CA LEU A 35 -15.70 -4.16 -11.10
C LEU A 35 -16.81 -3.76 -12.08
N LYS A 36 -16.94 -2.46 -12.38
CA LYS A 36 -17.93 -1.91 -13.32
C LYS A 36 -17.81 -2.54 -14.70
N HIS A 37 -16.58 -2.69 -15.21
CA HIS A 37 -16.32 -3.28 -16.53
C HIS A 37 -16.85 -4.71 -16.65
N PHE A 38 -16.68 -5.53 -15.60
CA PHE A 38 -17.18 -6.90 -15.54
C PHE A 38 -18.62 -7.02 -15.00
N GLY A 39 -19.40 -5.92 -15.00
CA GLY A 39 -20.82 -5.91 -14.66
C GLY A 39 -21.13 -6.00 -13.16
N VAL A 40 -20.16 -5.90 -12.30
CA VAL A 40 -20.35 -5.82 -10.84
C VAL A 40 -20.57 -4.36 -10.45
N LYS A 41 -21.58 -4.11 -9.61
CA LYS A 41 -21.87 -2.75 -9.11
C LYS A 41 -20.68 -2.24 -8.31
N PRO A 42 -20.09 -1.08 -8.67
CA PRO A 42 -19.03 -0.46 -7.90
C PRO A 42 -19.47 -0.09 -6.48
N PHE A 43 -18.55 -0.13 -5.54
CA PHE A 43 -18.74 0.34 -4.16
C PHE A 43 -18.50 1.85 -4.04
N HIS A 44 -17.54 2.37 -4.83
CA HIS A 44 -17.08 3.75 -4.85
C HIS A 44 -17.04 4.29 -6.28
N GLN A 45 -16.55 5.52 -6.44
CA GLN A 45 -16.34 6.16 -7.75
C GLN A 45 -15.40 5.32 -8.62
N THR A 46 -15.48 5.52 -9.93
CA THR A 46 -14.61 4.89 -10.92
C THR A 46 -13.67 5.92 -11.56
N GLU A 47 -12.57 5.46 -12.15
CA GLU A 47 -11.64 6.29 -12.92
C GLU A 47 -12.10 6.43 -14.37
N GLU A 48 -12.48 7.64 -14.78
CA GLU A 48 -12.99 7.88 -16.13
C GLU A 48 -11.99 7.47 -17.22
N GLU A 49 -10.70 7.75 -17.03
CA GLU A 49 -9.66 7.39 -18.00
C GLU A 49 -9.50 5.86 -18.11
N VAL A 50 -9.63 5.14 -17.02
CA VAL A 50 -9.60 3.68 -17.00
C VAL A 50 -10.88 3.11 -17.62
N ASP A 51 -12.05 3.66 -17.31
CA ASP A 51 -13.34 3.25 -17.89
C ASP A 51 -13.34 3.36 -19.43
N LYS A 52 -12.73 4.42 -19.98
CA LYS A 52 -12.60 4.63 -21.43
C LYS A 52 -11.76 3.53 -22.08
N VAL A 53 -10.63 3.22 -21.48
CA VAL A 53 -9.67 2.22 -21.99
C VAL A 53 -10.23 0.79 -21.87
N LEU A 54 -10.95 0.48 -20.81
CA LEU A 54 -11.56 -0.85 -20.59
C LEU A 54 -12.63 -1.20 -21.65
N LYS A 55 -13.27 -0.20 -22.24
CA LYS A 55 -14.43 -0.41 -23.12
C LYS A 55 -14.11 -1.32 -24.30
N GLY A 56 -14.85 -2.42 -24.42
CA GLY A 56 -14.74 -3.39 -25.51
C GLY A 56 -13.71 -4.50 -25.27
N HIS A 57 -12.88 -4.42 -24.26
CA HIS A 57 -11.89 -5.45 -23.93
C HIS A 57 -12.49 -6.55 -23.06
N LYS A 58 -12.36 -7.81 -23.49
CA LYS A 58 -12.80 -8.98 -22.73
C LYS A 58 -11.67 -9.59 -21.88
N LYS A 59 -10.43 -9.34 -22.24
CA LYS A 59 -9.25 -9.88 -21.57
C LYS A 59 -8.49 -8.74 -20.89
N VAL A 60 -8.47 -8.72 -19.58
CA VAL A 60 -7.80 -7.69 -18.77
C VAL A 60 -6.76 -8.34 -17.86
N ALA A 61 -5.52 -7.90 -17.98
CA ALA A 61 -4.41 -8.29 -17.13
C ALA A 61 -3.96 -7.10 -16.26
N LEU A 62 -4.07 -7.24 -14.96
CA LEU A 62 -3.73 -6.25 -13.94
C LEU A 62 -2.37 -6.64 -13.34
N VAL A 63 -1.29 -5.96 -13.73
CA VAL A 63 0.08 -6.32 -13.36
C VAL A 63 0.64 -5.32 -12.37
N LEU A 64 0.72 -5.70 -11.12
CA LEU A 64 1.29 -4.90 -10.05
C LEU A 64 2.75 -5.27 -9.80
N PHE A 65 3.61 -4.25 -9.80
CA PHE A 65 4.99 -4.34 -9.33
C PHE A 65 5.13 -3.53 -8.04
N ASP A 66 5.38 -4.24 -6.95
CA ASP A 66 5.43 -3.68 -5.59
C ASP A 66 6.46 -2.56 -5.46
N GLY A 67 6.04 -1.44 -4.89
CA GLY A 67 6.90 -0.28 -4.65
C GLY A 67 7.32 0.49 -5.91
N MET A 68 6.85 0.12 -7.11
CA MET A 68 7.24 0.76 -8.36
C MET A 68 6.40 2.01 -8.67
N GLY A 69 6.24 2.91 -7.69
CA GLY A 69 5.49 4.15 -7.85
C GLY A 69 6.10 5.11 -8.86
N GLN A 70 5.43 6.26 -9.06
CA GLN A 70 5.79 7.24 -10.07
C GLN A 70 7.25 7.69 -10.00
N ASN A 71 7.74 7.99 -8.79
CA ASN A 71 9.12 8.44 -8.56
C ASN A 71 10.14 7.39 -9.01
N ILE A 72 9.88 6.10 -8.79
CA ILE A 72 10.76 4.99 -9.17
C ILE A 72 10.76 4.80 -10.68
N VAL A 73 9.59 4.86 -11.31
CA VAL A 73 9.45 4.80 -12.78
C VAL A 73 10.25 5.95 -13.42
N ARG A 74 10.02 7.19 -12.97
CA ARG A 74 10.67 8.38 -13.55
C ARG A 74 12.17 8.43 -13.30
N LYS A 75 12.62 7.93 -12.16
CA LYS A 75 14.05 7.88 -11.79
C LYS A 75 14.84 6.87 -12.63
N HIS A 76 14.27 5.73 -12.93
CA HIS A 76 15.01 4.59 -13.51
C HIS A 76 14.71 4.31 -14.98
N LEU A 77 13.62 4.81 -15.53
CA LEU A 77 13.24 4.65 -16.92
C LEU A 77 13.37 5.96 -17.69
N LYS A 78 13.94 5.87 -18.88
CA LYS A 78 13.99 6.99 -19.84
C LYS A 78 12.59 7.30 -20.37
N GLU A 79 12.39 8.50 -20.90
CA GLU A 79 11.10 8.94 -21.45
C GLU A 79 10.62 8.07 -22.62
N ASP A 80 11.55 7.55 -23.42
CA ASP A 80 11.30 6.65 -24.55
C ASP A 80 11.12 5.18 -24.16
N SER A 81 11.13 4.85 -22.84
CA SER A 81 10.91 3.50 -22.37
C SER A 81 9.46 3.05 -22.57
N PHE A 82 9.26 1.75 -22.79
CA PHE A 82 7.95 1.19 -23.11
C PHE A 82 6.87 1.55 -22.07
N ILE A 83 7.15 1.41 -20.78
CA ILE A 83 6.19 1.76 -19.71
C ILE A 83 5.83 3.24 -19.77
N ARG A 84 6.83 4.16 -19.86
CA ARG A 84 6.57 5.60 -19.89
C ARG A 84 5.84 6.07 -21.14
N GLN A 85 6.08 5.44 -22.28
CA GLN A 85 5.37 5.75 -23.53
C GLN A 85 3.90 5.32 -23.51
N HIS A 86 3.52 4.42 -22.62
CA HIS A 86 2.15 3.94 -22.43
C HIS A 86 1.50 4.46 -21.15
N TYR A 87 2.03 5.55 -20.60
CA TYR A 87 1.42 6.24 -19.46
C TYR A 87 -0.03 6.62 -19.78
N LEU A 88 -0.94 6.27 -18.88
CA LEU A 88 -2.36 6.61 -18.99
C LEU A 88 -2.73 7.73 -18.05
N HIS A 89 -2.52 7.54 -16.75
CA HIS A 89 -2.98 8.44 -15.71
C HIS A 89 -2.17 8.27 -14.43
N THR A 90 -2.09 9.31 -13.60
CA THR A 90 -1.50 9.24 -12.25
C THR A 90 -2.61 9.21 -11.21
N ILE A 91 -2.54 8.26 -10.32
CA ILE A 91 -3.43 8.11 -9.17
C ILE A 91 -2.62 8.12 -7.87
N HIS A 92 -3.31 8.08 -6.75
CA HIS A 92 -2.69 7.90 -5.44
C HIS A 92 -2.77 6.47 -4.95
N SER A 93 -1.81 6.07 -4.11
CA SER A 93 -1.97 4.92 -3.22
C SER A 93 -3.11 5.17 -2.23
N THR A 94 -3.49 4.16 -1.46
CA THR A 94 -4.28 4.38 -0.24
C THR A 94 -3.36 4.84 0.88
N PHE A 95 -3.92 5.46 1.92
CA PHE A 95 -3.16 5.81 3.11
C PHE A 95 -3.42 4.78 4.25
N PRO A 96 -2.36 4.29 4.92
CA PRO A 96 -0.94 4.47 4.58
C PRO A 96 -0.56 3.74 3.28
N PRO A 97 0.41 4.27 2.50
CA PRO A 97 0.92 3.63 1.29
C PRO A 97 1.83 2.45 1.63
N THR A 98 1.23 1.34 2.00
CA THR A 98 1.92 0.10 2.38
C THR A 98 1.27 -1.09 1.72
N THR A 99 2.06 -2.10 1.36
CA THR A 99 1.63 -3.27 0.57
C THR A 99 0.34 -3.89 1.09
N SER A 100 0.21 -4.13 2.41
CA SER A 100 -0.97 -4.78 2.98
C SER A 100 -2.25 -3.94 2.86
N ALA A 101 -2.17 -2.64 3.10
CA ALA A 101 -3.33 -1.75 2.96
C ALA A 101 -3.65 -1.51 1.48
N ALA A 102 -2.66 -1.15 0.67
CA ALA A 102 -2.85 -0.75 -0.72
C ALA A 102 -3.26 -1.91 -1.64
N THR A 103 -2.61 -3.08 -1.52
CA THR A 103 -3.01 -4.25 -2.33
C THR A 103 -4.37 -4.81 -1.92
N THR A 104 -4.69 -4.79 -0.60
CA THR A 104 -6.01 -5.19 -0.12
C THR A 104 -7.09 -4.22 -0.59
N ALA A 105 -6.84 -2.91 -0.51
CA ALA A 105 -7.78 -1.91 -1.01
C ALA A 105 -8.05 -2.07 -2.51
N PHE A 106 -7.01 -2.29 -3.32
CA PHE A 106 -7.17 -2.59 -4.74
C PHE A 106 -7.96 -3.90 -4.95
N LEU A 107 -7.59 -4.98 -4.27
CA LEU A 107 -8.24 -6.28 -4.46
C LEU A 107 -9.67 -6.35 -3.93
N THR A 108 -10.09 -5.45 -3.05
CA THR A 108 -11.45 -5.41 -2.52
C THR A 108 -12.30 -4.28 -3.10
N ALA A 109 -11.70 -3.34 -3.81
CA ALA A 109 -12.29 -2.07 -4.25
C ALA A 109 -12.89 -1.25 -3.08
N LYS A 110 -12.28 -1.36 -1.90
CA LYS A 110 -12.69 -0.71 -0.65
C LYS A 110 -11.50 -0.06 0.05
N TYR A 111 -11.78 0.98 0.81
CA TYR A 111 -10.74 1.70 1.56
C TYR A 111 -10.25 0.90 2.79
N PRO A 112 -9.04 1.21 3.29
CA PRO A 112 -8.50 0.57 4.49
C PRO A 112 -9.43 0.64 5.71
N ILE A 113 -10.17 1.76 5.88
CA ILE A 113 -11.13 1.93 6.98
C ILE A 113 -12.32 0.95 6.89
N GLU A 114 -12.67 0.48 5.70
CA GLU A 114 -13.76 -0.49 5.50
C GLU A 114 -13.28 -1.93 5.67
N THR A 115 -12.04 -2.21 5.24
CA THR A 115 -11.49 -3.58 5.27
C THR A 115 -10.84 -3.93 6.60
N GLY A 116 -10.35 -2.92 7.32
CA GLY A 116 -9.52 -3.09 8.50
C GLY A 116 -8.06 -3.47 8.21
N TRP A 117 -7.69 -3.67 6.95
CA TRP A 117 -6.31 -3.90 6.54
C TRP A 117 -5.62 -2.54 6.36
N MET A 118 -5.14 -1.98 7.46
CA MET A 118 -4.69 -0.59 7.51
C MET A 118 -3.17 -0.43 7.51
N SER A 119 -2.42 -1.52 7.75
CA SER A 119 -0.97 -1.45 7.91
C SER A 119 -0.33 -2.81 7.70
N TRP A 120 1.01 -2.87 7.63
CA TRP A 120 1.76 -4.12 7.59
C TRP A 120 1.58 -4.95 8.87
N ALA A 121 1.61 -4.29 10.03
CA ALA A 121 1.36 -4.92 11.33
C ALA A 121 0.34 -4.13 12.13
N GLN A 122 -0.57 -4.82 12.83
CA GLN A 122 -1.61 -4.23 13.65
C GLN A 122 -1.70 -4.91 15.01
N TYR A 123 -2.08 -4.13 16.04
CA TYR A 123 -2.27 -4.66 17.38
C TYR A 123 -3.64 -5.32 17.52
N PHE A 124 -3.64 -6.62 17.79
CA PHE A 124 -4.84 -7.41 18.04
C PHE A 124 -5.01 -7.61 19.56
N ASP A 125 -5.95 -6.91 20.15
CA ASP A 125 -6.15 -6.91 21.61
C ASP A 125 -6.44 -8.30 22.19
N LYS A 126 -7.21 -9.10 21.48
CA LYS A 126 -7.50 -10.50 21.85
C LYS A 126 -6.23 -11.34 22.06
N TYR A 127 -5.18 -11.06 21.27
CA TYR A 127 -3.92 -11.82 21.30
C TYR A 127 -2.80 -11.07 22.03
N LYS A 128 -3.05 -9.79 22.41
CA LYS A 128 -2.05 -8.89 23.05
C LYS A 128 -0.74 -8.80 22.25
N ARG A 129 -0.84 -8.73 20.91
CA ARG A 129 0.31 -8.74 19.99
C ARG A 129 0.10 -7.83 18.79
N ASN A 130 1.20 -7.24 18.31
CA ASN A 130 1.28 -6.68 16.97
C ASN A 130 1.50 -7.82 15.98
N ILE A 131 0.58 -8.03 15.05
CA ILE A 131 0.62 -9.16 14.11
C ILE A 131 0.84 -8.63 12.69
N ILE A 132 1.87 -9.16 12.02
CA ILE A 132 2.09 -8.94 10.58
C ILE A 132 0.98 -9.67 9.82
N LEU A 133 0.12 -8.91 9.13
CA LEU A 133 -1.14 -9.43 8.59
C LEU A 133 -0.95 -10.58 7.60
N PHE A 134 -0.04 -10.45 6.64
CA PHE A 134 0.21 -11.48 5.62
C PHE A 134 0.98 -12.70 6.12
N LYS A 135 1.73 -12.57 7.24
CA LYS A 135 2.62 -13.63 7.72
C LYS A 135 2.10 -14.35 8.96
N ASN A 136 1.12 -13.78 9.64
CA ASN A 136 0.59 -14.27 10.92
C ASN A 136 1.70 -14.52 11.96
N VAL A 137 2.63 -13.56 12.05
CA VAL A 137 3.75 -13.57 13.01
C VAL A 137 3.71 -12.29 13.85
N ASP A 138 4.21 -12.40 15.07
CA ASP A 138 4.39 -11.25 15.95
C ASP A 138 5.47 -10.32 15.36
N TYR A 139 5.13 -9.03 15.20
CA TYR A 139 5.99 -8.03 14.57
C TYR A 139 7.27 -7.78 15.38
N ASN A 140 7.17 -7.81 16.71
CA ASN A 140 8.28 -7.46 17.61
C ASN A 140 9.23 -8.63 17.83
N THR A 141 8.71 -9.85 17.85
CA THR A 141 9.51 -11.06 18.14
C THR A 141 9.82 -11.93 16.93
N GLY A 142 9.03 -11.81 15.84
CA GLY A 142 9.11 -12.66 14.67
C GLY A 142 8.56 -14.08 14.88
N GLU A 143 7.95 -14.37 16.03
CA GLU A 143 7.38 -15.67 16.37
C GLU A 143 6.03 -15.87 15.67
N LYS A 144 5.74 -17.12 15.27
CA LYS A 144 4.41 -17.47 14.76
C LYS A 144 3.34 -17.24 15.86
N VAL A 145 2.18 -16.74 15.45
CA VAL A 145 1.04 -16.54 16.36
C VAL A 145 -0.05 -17.54 16.01
N GLU A 146 -0.62 -18.17 17.02
CA GLU A 146 -1.77 -19.08 16.88
C GLU A 146 -3.06 -18.37 17.35
N PRO A 147 -4.21 -18.68 16.68
CA PRO A 147 -4.35 -19.56 15.51
C PRO A 147 -3.77 -18.94 14.22
N ALA A 148 -3.60 -19.74 13.18
CA ALA A 148 -3.25 -19.23 11.86
C ALA A 148 -4.38 -18.35 11.30
N ASN A 149 -4.02 -17.41 10.39
CA ASN A 149 -4.98 -16.54 9.67
C ASN A 149 -5.74 -15.53 10.54
N ILE A 150 -5.20 -15.09 11.67
CA ILE A 150 -5.85 -14.15 12.59
C ILE A 150 -6.44 -12.92 11.88
N ALA A 151 -5.72 -12.34 10.92
CA ALA A 151 -6.20 -11.19 10.17
C ALA A 151 -7.48 -11.54 9.39
N ASN A 152 -7.47 -12.58 8.57
CA ASN A 152 -8.65 -12.98 7.79
C ASN A 152 -9.83 -13.42 8.66
N ASP A 153 -9.58 -14.03 9.82
CA ASP A 153 -10.64 -14.45 10.74
C ASP A 153 -11.27 -13.25 11.48
N THR A 154 -10.52 -12.19 11.70
CA THR A 154 -10.99 -10.97 12.42
C THR A 154 -11.57 -9.93 11.47
N ILE A 155 -10.92 -9.70 10.34
CA ILE A 155 -11.23 -8.70 9.32
C ILE A 155 -11.26 -9.38 7.93
N PRO A 156 -12.27 -10.23 7.67
CA PRO A 156 -12.38 -10.99 6.44
C PRO A 156 -12.57 -10.07 5.23
N ILE A 157 -11.96 -10.45 4.12
CA ILE A 157 -12.08 -9.71 2.85
C ILE A 157 -12.68 -10.58 1.77
N LYS A 158 -13.34 -9.95 0.80
CA LYS A 158 -13.80 -10.56 -0.44
C LYS A 158 -13.23 -9.78 -1.60
N THR A 159 -12.53 -10.44 -2.49
CA THR A 159 -11.80 -9.80 -3.59
C THR A 159 -12.70 -9.46 -4.77
N ILE A 160 -12.32 -8.46 -5.57
CA ILE A 160 -12.98 -8.13 -6.84
C ILE A 160 -13.00 -9.32 -7.80
N LEU A 161 -11.97 -10.19 -7.75
CA LEU A 161 -11.87 -11.36 -8.60
C LEU A 161 -12.94 -12.42 -8.24
N GLU A 162 -13.19 -12.60 -6.94
CA GLU A 162 -14.29 -13.45 -6.46
C GLU A 162 -15.64 -12.85 -6.85
N LEU A 163 -15.83 -11.55 -6.68
CA LEU A 163 -17.08 -10.87 -7.06
C LEU A 163 -17.36 -10.97 -8.56
N ILE A 164 -16.33 -10.76 -9.40
CA ILE A 164 -16.44 -10.90 -10.86
C ILE A 164 -16.84 -12.33 -11.24
N LYS A 165 -16.16 -13.34 -10.65
CA LYS A 165 -16.46 -14.75 -10.93
C LYS A 165 -17.84 -15.17 -10.47
N GLU A 166 -18.34 -14.62 -9.36
CA GLU A 166 -19.71 -14.88 -8.88
C GLU A 166 -20.75 -14.25 -9.79
N ASN A 167 -20.47 -13.02 -10.29
CA ASN A 167 -21.36 -12.30 -11.20
C ASN A 167 -21.43 -12.94 -12.59
N ASN A 168 -20.29 -13.43 -13.09
CA ASN A 168 -20.21 -14.13 -14.38
C ASN A 168 -19.22 -15.30 -14.30
N LYS A 169 -19.75 -16.53 -14.29
CA LYS A 169 -18.96 -17.76 -14.14
C LYS A 169 -18.09 -18.08 -15.35
N ASP A 170 -18.40 -17.49 -16.51
CA ASP A 170 -17.61 -17.69 -17.75
C ASP A 170 -16.34 -16.83 -17.76
N VAL A 171 -16.25 -15.79 -16.93
CA VAL A 171 -15.04 -14.97 -16.76
C VAL A 171 -14.02 -15.70 -15.89
N HIS A 172 -12.82 -15.88 -16.42
CA HIS A 172 -11.68 -16.38 -15.66
C HIS A 172 -11.10 -15.25 -14.78
N ALA A 173 -11.48 -15.20 -13.49
CA ALA A 173 -11.03 -14.19 -12.55
C ALA A 173 -10.25 -14.83 -11.39
N PHE A 174 -8.93 -14.56 -11.31
CA PHE A 174 -8.04 -15.08 -10.27
C PHE A 174 -6.71 -14.31 -10.20
N SER A 175 -5.94 -14.56 -9.14
CA SER A 175 -4.61 -13.98 -8.95
C SER A 175 -3.50 -14.97 -9.25
N VAL A 176 -2.35 -14.43 -9.66
CA VAL A 176 -1.07 -15.13 -9.81
C VAL A 176 -0.01 -14.28 -9.11
N ARG A 177 0.46 -14.74 -7.96
CA ARG A 177 1.37 -13.99 -7.11
C ARG A 177 2.72 -14.68 -7.01
N ARG A 178 3.76 -13.90 -6.69
CA ARG A 178 5.09 -14.43 -6.49
C ARG A 178 5.14 -15.41 -5.31
N TYR A 179 6.01 -16.45 -5.43
CA TYR A 179 6.39 -17.28 -4.29
C TYR A 179 7.04 -16.41 -3.18
N PRO A 180 6.75 -16.61 -1.89
CA PRO A 180 5.95 -17.70 -1.32
C PRO A 180 4.45 -17.37 -1.12
N VAL A 181 3.94 -16.25 -1.64
CA VAL A 181 2.53 -15.88 -1.49
C VAL A 181 1.65 -16.97 -2.12
N ASP A 182 1.96 -17.36 -3.36
CA ASP A 182 1.44 -18.58 -3.97
C ASP A 182 2.53 -19.66 -3.92
N GLU A 183 2.22 -20.86 -3.44
CA GLU A 183 3.20 -21.97 -3.31
C GLU A 183 3.84 -22.35 -4.66
N ASP A 184 3.07 -22.31 -5.75
CA ASP A 184 3.52 -22.57 -7.12
C ASP A 184 3.88 -21.28 -7.89
N GLY A 185 3.97 -20.15 -7.18
CA GLY A 185 4.23 -18.83 -7.73
C GLY A 185 5.62 -18.68 -8.36
N PRO A 186 5.77 -17.74 -9.29
CA PRO A 186 7.04 -17.46 -9.93
C PRO A 186 8.06 -16.88 -8.91
N LYS A 187 9.27 -17.43 -8.89
CA LYS A 187 10.37 -16.99 -8.00
C LYS A 187 11.26 -15.92 -8.61
N THR A 188 11.18 -15.72 -9.93
CA THR A 188 12.01 -14.76 -10.66
C THR A 188 11.19 -14.02 -11.71
N LEU A 189 11.61 -12.82 -12.10
CA LEU A 189 10.99 -12.06 -13.18
C LEU A 189 10.91 -12.84 -14.52
N ARG A 190 11.87 -13.74 -14.82
CA ARG A 190 11.81 -14.60 -16.01
C ARG A 190 10.70 -15.66 -15.89
N GLN A 191 10.52 -16.23 -14.69
CA GLN A 191 9.41 -17.15 -14.45
C GLN A 191 8.08 -16.43 -14.45
N PHE A 192 8.03 -15.18 -13.95
CA PHE A 192 6.85 -14.32 -13.98
C PHE A 192 6.39 -14.04 -15.42
N GLU A 193 7.31 -13.63 -16.31
CA GLU A 193 7.04 -13.48 -17.74
C GLU A 193 6.45 -14.75 -18.38
N LYS A 194 7.05 -15.92 -18.06
CA LYS A 194 6.54 -17.20 -18.57
C LYS A 194 5.16 -17.54 -18.01
N ARG A 195 4.93 -17.25 -16.74
CA ARG A 195 3.66 -17.51 -16.05
C ARG A 195 2.54 -16.64 -16.65
N ILE A 196 2.76 -15.34 -16.86
CA ILE A 196 1.78 -14.46 -17.53
C ILE A 196 1.38 -15.03 -18.90
N ASN A 197 2.35 -15.31 -19.76
CA ASN A 197 2.10 -15.85 -21.10
C ASN A 197 1.39 -17.21 -21.08
N LYS A 198 1.69 -18.08 -20.11
CA LYS A 198 1.02 -19.37 -19.95
C LYS A 198 -0.41 -19.20 -19.48
N THR A 199 -0.63 -18.31 -18.52
CA THR A 199 -1.94 -18.05 -17.91
C THR A 199 -2.94 -17.48 -18.92
N LEU A 200 -2.52 -16.54 -19.75
CA LEU A 200 -3.39 -15.87 -20.71
C LEU A 200 -3.71 -16.71 -21.96
N LYS A 201 -2.95 -17.80 -22.19
CA LYS A 201 -3.12 -18.63 -23.40
C LYS A 201 -4.45 -19.38 -23.36
N GLY A 202 -5.27 -19.17 -24.40
CA GLY A 202 -6.53 -19.89 -24.60
C GLY A 202 -7.70 -19.41 -23.72
N LEU A 203 -7.54 -18.26 -23.05
CA LEU A 203 -8.66 -17.60 -22.38
C LEU A 203 -9.36 -16.65 -23.35
N ASP A 204 -10.69 -16.67 -23.35
CA ASP A 204 -11.52 -15.79 -24.18
C ASP A 204 -11.95 -14.54 -23.42
N GLU A 205 -12.24 -14.68 -22.11
CA GLU A 205 -12.61 -13.57 -21.23
C GLU A 205 -11.99 -13.76 -19.85
N CYS A 206 -11.28 -12.71 -19.36
CA CYS A 206 -10.59 -12.82 -18.08
C CYS A 206 -10.31 -11.49 -17.39
N ALA A 207 -10.21 -11.54 -16.06
CA ALA A 207 -9.67 -10.52 -15.17
C ALA A 207 -8.57 -11.17 -14.32
N ILE A 208 -7.31 -11.04 -14.71
CA ILE A 208 -6.21 -11.72 -14.00
C ILE A 208 -5.33 -10.67 -13.30
N TYR A 209 -5.18 -10.84 -12.00
CA TYR A 209 -4.25 -10.04 -11.20
C TYR A 209 -2.91 -10.75 -11.08
N PHE A 210 -1.85 -10.08 -11.50
CA PHE A 210 -0.47 -10.53 -11.40
C PHE A 210 0.30 -9.65 -10.42
N TYR A 211 0.96 -10.25 -9.44
CA TYR A 211 1.74 -9.52 -8.44
C TYR A 211 3.18 -10.04 -8.37
N PHE A 212 4.12 -9.09 -8.32
CA PHE A 212 5.53 -9.37 -8.11
C PHE A 212 6.16 -8.33 -7.16
N ASP A 213 6.86 -8.78 -6.12
CA ASP A 213 7.37 -8.00 -5.00
C ASP A 213 8.63 -7.17 -5.28
N SER A 214 9.11 -7.14 -6.53
CA SER A 214 10.20 -6.24 -6.93
C SER A 214 9.64 -5.06 -7.71
N PRO A 215 10.23 -3.87 -7.56
CA PRO A 215 11.52 -3.56 -6.93
C PRO A 215 11.49 -3.25 -5.42
N ASP A 216 10.34 -3.37 -4.72
CA ASP A 216 10.21 -3.01 -3.31
C ASP A 216 11.25 -3.70 -2.41
N TYR A 217 11.36 -5.04 -2.51
CA TYR A 217 12.34 -5.81 -1.73
C TYR A 217 13.77 -5.27 -1.90
N GLU A 218 14.18 -4.95 -3.12
CA GLU A 218 15.52 -4.43 -3.38
C GLU A 218 15.70 -3.00 -2.90
N MET A 219 14.64 -2.19 -2.88
CA MET A 219 14.70 -0.82 -2.39
C MET A 219 14.82 -0.79 -0.86
N HIS A 220 14.14 -1.65 -0.15
CA HIS A 220 14.35 -1.83 1.29
C HIS A 220 15.82 -2.15 1.63
N GLU A 221 16.41 -3.11 0.92
CA GLU A 221 17.78 -3.58 1.16
C GLU A 221 18.86 -2.56 0.74
N TYR A 222 18.68 -1.94 -0.43
CA TYR A 222 19.76 -1.18 -1.09
C TYR A 222 19.49 0.32 -1.23
N GLY A 223 18.27 0.79 -0.93
CA GLY A 223 17.82 2.15 -1.21
C GLY A 223 17.44 2.36 -2.68
N ILE A 224 16.65 3.40 -2.94
CA ILE A 224 16.08 3.68 -4.26
C ILE A 224 17.11 4.09 -5.31
N ASP A 225 18.31 4.52 -4.92
CA ASP A 225 19.37 4.99 -5.84
C ASP A 225 20.29 3.88 -6.35
N ASN A 226 20.11 2.65 -5.86
CA ASN A 226 21.04 1.57 -6.13
C ASN A 226 20.95 1.06 -7.59
N LYS A 227 22.11 0.74 -8.17
CA LYS A 227 22.20 0.17 -9.53
C LYS A 227 21.44 -1.15 -9.70
N ARG A 228 21.20 -1.91 -8.61
CA ARG A 228 20.38 -3.13 -8.65
C ARG A 228 18.93 -2.80 -8.92
N VAL A 229 18.38 -1.76 -8.25
CA VAL A 229 17.02 -1.26 -8.48
C VAL A 229 16.86 -0.81 -9.93
N ASN A 230 17.81 0.00 -10.44
CA ASN A 230 17.82 0.41 -11.85
C ASN A 230 17.77 -0.79 -12.81
N LYS A 231 18.61 -1.82 -12.59
CA LYS A 231 18.62 -3.02 -13.42
C LYS A 231 17.29 -3.76 -13.41
N ILE A 232 16.64 -3.86 -12.24
CA ILE A 232 15.38 -4.56 -12.08
C ILE A 232 14.24 -3.80 -12.76
N VAL A 233 14.11 -2.50 -12.54
CA VAL A 233 13.08 -1.66 -13.18
C VAL A 233 13.22 -1.69 -14.72
N ASN A 234 14.45 -1.60 -15.24
CA ASN A 234 14.70 -1.75 -16.69
C ASN A 234 14.38 -3.16 -17.21
N LYS A 235 14.58 -4.20 -16.41
CA LYS A 235 14.20 -5.57 -16.77
C LYS A 235 12.69 -5.75 -16.79
N ILE A 236 11.96 -5.17 -15.83
CA ILE A 236 10.50 -5.12 -15.79
C ILE A 236 9.98 -4.45 -17.06
N ASN A 237 10.48 -3.27 -17.42
CA ASN A 237 10.10 -2.55 -18.63
C ASN A 237 10.21 -3.43 -19.89
N LYS A 238 11.34 -4.16 -20.04
CA LYS A 238 11.56 -5.08 -21.18
C LYS A 238 10.62 -6.29 -21.16
N ILE A 239 10.28 -6.80 -19.97
CA ILE A 239 9.35 -7.93 -19.82
C ILE A 239 7.95 -7.52 -20.25
N ILE A 240 7.46 -6.38 -19.78
CA ILE A 240 6.13 -5.88 -20.12
C ILE A 240 6.03 -5.67 -21.63
N ALA A 241 7.01 -5.05 -22.27
CA ALA A 241 7.01 -4.92 -23.72
C ALA A 241 6.87 -6.26 -24.47
N ARG A 242 7.57 -7.32 -24.01
CA ARG A 242 7.49 -8.65 -24.64
C ARG A 242 6.16 -9.36 -24.37
N VAL A 243 5.64 -9.22 -23.14
CA VAL A 243 4.37 -9.83 -22.75
C VAL A 243 3.21 -9.21 -23.52
N CYS A 244 3.14 -7.88 -23.63
CA CYS A 244 2.11 -7.19 -24.41
C CYS A 244 2.18 -7.55 -25.89
N LYS A 245 3.38 -7.58 -26.50
CA LYS A 245 3.56 -8.00 -27.89
C LYS A 245 3.09 -9.44 -28.14
N LYS A 246 3.25 -10.33 -27.16
CA LYS A 246 2.89 -11.75 -27.28
C LYS A 246 1.40 -12.01 -27.08
N ASN A 247 0.70 -11.12 -26.41
CA ASN A 247 -0.72 -11.23 -26.10
C ASN A 247 -1.48 -9.98 -26.59
N PRO A 248 -1.56 -9.75 -27.90
CA PRO A 248 -2.07 -8.51 -28.49
C PRO A 248 -3.59 -8.32 -28.28
N ASP A 249 -4.31 -9.38 -27.93
CA ASP A 249 -5.75 -9.43 -27.64
C ASP A 249 -6.08 -9.15 -26.15
N THR A 250 -5.05 -8.88 -25.34
CA THR A 250 -5.21 -8.64 -23.91
C THR A 250 -4.87 -7.19 -23.59
N LEU A 251 -5.81 -6.47 -22.95
CA LEU A 251 -5.53 -5.18 -22.35
C LEU A 251 -4.71 -5.38 -21.08
N PHE A 252 -3.54 -4.78 -21.03
CA PHE A 252 -2.70 -4.80 -19.84
C PHE A 252 -2.73 -3.45 -19.14
N PHE A 253 -2.84 -3.49 -17.82
CA PHE A 253 -2.46 -2.38 -16.95
C PHE A 253 -1.22 -2.75 -16.17
N THR A 254 -0.24 -1.83 -16.09
CA THR A 254 0.84 -1.91 -15.10
C THR A 254 0.72 -0.75 -14.13
N PHE A 255 0.89 -1.04 -12.85
CA PHE A 255 0.79 -0.09 -11.76
C PHE A 255 1.57 -0.59 -10.54
N ALA A 256 1.66 0.23 -9.51
CA ALA A 256 2.21 -0.13 -8.21
C ALA A 256 1.13 0.03 -7.12
N ASP A 257 1.44 -0.45 -5.95
CA ASP A 257 0.66 -0.19 -4.74
C ASP A 257 1.10 1.08 -4.02
N HIS A 258 2.40 1.42 -4.10
CA HIS A 258 2.99 2.63 -3.54
C HIS A 258 4.32 2.97 -4.23
N GLY A 259 4.88 4.12 -3.89
CA GLY A 259 6.26 4.46 -4.20
C GLY A 259 7.20 4.17 -3.02
N HIS A 260 8.42 4.72 -3.05
CA HIS A 260 9.44 4.38 -2.07
C HIS A 260 10.46 5.52 -1.93
N ILE A 261 11.02 5.72 -0.74
CA ILE A 261 12.07 6.73 -0.50
C ILE A 261 13.25 6.14 0.29
N ASN A 262 14.41 6.80 0.24
CA ASN A 262 15.49 6.53 1.19
C ASN A 262 15.14 7.11 2.55
N VAL A 263 15.49 6.41 3.63
CA VAL A 263 15.06 6.79 4.98
C VAL A 263 16.19 6.90 5.99
N LYS A 264 15.89 7.61 7.07
CA LYS A 264 16.65 7.72 8.31
C LYS A 264 15.79 7.25 9.47
N PHE A 265 16.40 6.85 10.58
CA PHE A 265 15.68 6.32 11.72
C PHE A 265 15.89 7.15 12.96
N LEU A 266 14.80 7.36 13.71
CA LEU A 266 14.78 7.97 15.03
C LEU A 266 14.29 6.93 16.03
N ASP A 267 15.04 6.73 17.10
CA ASP A 267 14.64 5.80 18.18
C ASP A 267 13.70 6.50 19.15
N PHE A 268 12.45 6.06 19.17
CA PHE A 268 11.43 6.58 20.08
C PHE A 268 11.79 6.38 21.56
N CYS A 269 12.62 5.36 21.85
CA CYS A 269 13.07 5.07 23.22
C CYS A 269 14.16 6.01 23.74
N GLU A 270 14.74 6.88 22.91
CA GLU A 270 15.67 7.93 23.38
C GLU A 270 14.99 8.96 24.27
N HIS A 271 13.68 9.13 24.15
CA HIS A 271 12.86 10.02 24.98
C HIS A 271 12.04 9.22 25.99
N GLU A 272 12.67 8.84 27.11
CA GLU A 272 12.04 8.00 28.15
C GLU A 272 10.78 8.63 28.75
N ASP A 273 10.74 9.96 28.87
CA ASP A 273 9.57 10.72 29.35
C ASP A 273 8.36 10.50 28.42
N LEU A 274 8.57 10.44 27.12
CA LEU A 274 7.53 10.17 26.13
C LEU A 274 7.22 8.66 26.02
N TYR A 275 8.25 7.81 25.93
CA TYR A 275 8.08 6.36 25.79
C TYR A 275 7.32 5.76 26.97
N SER A 276 7.58 6.22 28.20
CA SER A 276 6.92 5.73 29.41
C SER A 276 5.41 6.03 29.46
N LEU A 277 4.90 6.90 28.59
CA LEU A 277 3.46 7.20 28.50
C LEU A 277 2.67 6.16 27.69
N LEU A 278 3.35 5.27 26.95
CA LEU A 278 2.69 4.22 26.18
C LEU A 278 2.11 3.15 27.11
N ALA A 279 0.87 2.75 26.81
CA ALA A 279 0.20 1.61 27.45
C ALA A 279 0.52 0.29 26.75
N LEU A 280 0.75 0.33 25.42
CA LEU A 280 1.05 -0.80 24.56
C LEU A 280 2.22 -0.44 23.64
N PRO A 281 2.92 -1.44 23.07
CA PRO A 281 3.93 -1.21 22.04
C PRO A 281 3.37 -0.41 20.84
N MET A 282 4.24 0.36 20.19
CA MET A 282 3.91 1.03 18.93
C MET A 282 3.40 0.02 17.89
N SER A 283 2.41 0.43 17.12
CA SER A 283 1.80 -0.40 16.09
C SER A 283 1.84 0.27 14.71
N PHE A 284 1.35 -0.40 13.68
CA PHE A 284 1.35 0.01 12.27
C PHE A 284 2.76 0.04 11.66
N GLU A 285 3.08 1.12 10.98
CA GLU A 285 4.31 1.29 10.19
C GLU A 285 5.30 2.22 10.87
N LYS A 286 6.58 2.05 10.58
CA LYS A 286 7.62 2.94 11.10
C LYS A 286 7.48 4.38 10.60
N ARG A 287 6.78 4.60 9.49
CA ARG A 287 6.53 5.92 8.92
C ARG A 287 5.11 6.43 9.19
N THR A 288 4.22 5.52 9.59
CA THR A 288 2.87 5.86 10.08
C THR A 288 2.56 5.00 11.30
N PRO A 289 3.24 5.26 12.44
CA PRO A 289 2.96 4.54 13.69
C PRO A 289 1.66 4.99 14.35
N THR A 290 1.03 4.05 15.07
CA THR A 290 -0.06 4.33 15.99
C THR A 290 0.37 4.11 17.44
N PHE A 291 -0.27 4.87 18.36
CA PHE A 291 0.11 4.90 19.75
C PHE A 291 -1.10 4.66 20.64
N PHE A 292 -0.94 3.75 21.58
CA PHE A 292 -1.88 3.47 22.65
C PHE A 292 -1.31 4.08 23.95
N VAL A 293 -1.94 5.14 24.44
CA VAL A 293 -1.42 5.96 25.54
C VAL A 293 -2.09 5.58 26.84
N LYS A 294 -1.37 5.62 27.96
CA LYS A 294 -1.91 5.41 29.30
C LYS A 294 -3.05 6.38 29.59
N GLU A 295 -4.09 5.91 30.27
CA GLU A 295 -5.27 6.70 30.63
C GLU A 295 -4.88 8.02 31.34
N GLY A 296 -5.48 9.12 30.87
CA GLY A 296 -5.22 10.47 31.38
C GLY A 296 -3.89 11.10 30.93
N LYS A 297 -3.11 10.41 30.08
CA LYS A 297 -1.80 10.89 29.61
C LYS A 297 -1.80 11.42 28.17
N GLN A 298 -2.94 11.46 27.50
CA GLN A 298 -3.06 11.83 26.09
C GLN A 298 -2.54 13.24 25.82
N LYS A 299 -2.85 14.22 26.67
CA LYS A 299 -2.39 15.59 26.52
C LYS A 299 -0.86 15.68 26.64
N GLU A 300 -0.30 15.07 27.69
CA GLU A 300 1.14 15.06 27.94
C GLU A 300 1.88 14.37 26.79
N PHE A 301 1.35 13.26 26.28
CA PHE A 301 1.89 12.56 25.13
C PHE A 301 1.93 13.45 23.88
N LYS A 302 0.82 14.12 23.53
CA LYS A 302 0.73 15.03 22.36
C LYS A 302 1.76 16.16 22.46
N GLU A 303 1.91 16.79 23.63
CA GLU A 303 2.87 17.88 23.86
C GLU A 303 4.32 17.40 23.69
N LEU A 304 4.70 16.27 24.28
CA LEU A 304 6.05 15.72 24.17
C LEU A 304 6.34 15.19 22.77
N PHE A 305 5.38 14.50 22.14
CA PHE A 305 5.55 14.04 20.77
C PHE A 305 5.82 15.18 19.79
N LEU A 306 5.03 16.26 19.85
CA LEU A 306 5.20 17.42 19.01
C LEU A 306 6.50 18.16 19.29
N LYS A 307 6.96 18.18 20.53
CA LYS A 307 8.26 18.74 20.93
C LYS A 307 9.43 17.99 20.28
N TYR A 308 9.39 16.65 20.26
CA TYR A 308 10.52 15.84 19.80
C TYR A 308 10.44 15.50 18.31
N TYR A 309 9.24 15.31 17.77
CA TYR A 309 9.03 14.76 16.41
C TYR A 309 8.15 15.62 15.51
N GLY A 310 7.56 16.73 16.00
CA GLY A 310 6.63 17.58 15.24
C GLY A 310 7.25 18.29 14.03
N GLU A 311 8.58 18.29 13.90
CA GLU A 311 9.26 18.76 12.68
C GLU A 311 9.07 17.75 11.53
N HIS A 312 9.10 16.44 11.83
CA HIS A 312 9.16 15.34 10.88
C HIS A 312 7.83 14.57 10.74
N PHE A 313 6.94 14.71 11.73
CA PHE A 313 5.69 13.97 11.78
C PHE A 313 4.49 14.89 12.04
N ILE A 314 3.40 14.60 11.34
CA ILE A 314 2.06 15.08 11.73
C ILE A 314 1.49 14.08 12.72
N LEU A 315 0.91 14.56 13.82
CA LEU A 315 0.22 13.73 14.82
C LEU A 315 -1.26 14.09 14.85
N LEU A 316 -2.11 13.09 14.69
CA LEU A 316 -3.57 13.19 14.78
C LEU A 316 -4.08 12.31 15.92
N SER A 317 -5.08 12.79 16.65
CA SER A 317 -5.85 11.91 17.52
C SER A 317 -6.69 10.94 16.67
N LYS A 318 -7.17 9.86 17.28
CA LYS A 318 -8.09 8.92 16.65
C LYS A 318 -9.33 9.63 16.06
N GLU A 319 -9.91 10.57 16.83
CA GLU A 319 -11.07 11.34 16.41
C GLU A 319 -10.76 12.23 15.20
N GLU A 320 -9.61 12.93 15.22
CA GLU A 320 -9.14 13.74 14.09
C GLU A 320 -8.96 12.85 12.86
N ALA A 321 -8.28 11.72 12.98
CA ALA A 321 -8.02 10.78 11.89
C ALA A 321 -9.30 10.21 11.26
N LEU A 322 -10.29 9.85 12.08
CA LEU A 322 -11.59 9.35 11.61
C LEU A 322 -12.44 10.45 10.97
N LYS A 323 -12.52 11.63 11.61
CA LYS A 323 -13.25 12.79 11.09
C LYS A 323 -12.74 13.22 9.71
N ASP A 324 -11.43 13.22 9.55
CA ASP A 324 -10.77 13.67 8.33
C ASP A 324 -10.59 12.55 7.30
N GLN A 325 -11.11 11.35 7.60
CA GLN A 325 -11.14 10.18 6.71
C GLN A 325 -9.76 9.84 6.12
N ILE A 326 -8.68 9.94 6.92
CA ILE A 326 -7.32 9.70 6.41
C ILE A 326 -7.11 8.27 5.89
N PHE A 327 -7.87 7.29 6.37
CA PHE A 327 -7.86 5.90 5.92
C PHE A 327 -8.92 5.60 4.84
N GLY A 328 -9.46 6.66 4.23
CA GLY A 328 -10.54 6.59 3.25
C GLY A 328 -11.93 6.74 3.84
N GLU A 329 -12.93 6.76 2.96
CA GLU A 329 -14.35 6.84 3.30
C GLU A 329 -15.00 5.45 3.40
N GLY A 330 -16.20 5.38 3.94
CA GLY A 330 -17.01 4.16 3.99
C GLY A 330 -17.40 3.73 5.40
N GLU A 331 -18.09 2.61 5.48
CA GLU A 331 -18.54 2.04 6.74
C GLU A 331 -17.39 1.35 7.47
N THR A 332 -17.35 1.49 8.77
CA THR A 332 -16.33 0.89 9.63
C THR A 332 -16.96 0.24 10.87
N SER A 333 -16.16 -0.50 11.63
CA SER A 333 -16.57 -1.14 12.88
C SER A 333 -15.67 -0.72 14.03
N GLU A 334 -16.12 -0.94 15.26
CA GLU A 334 -15.32 -0.68 16.45
C GLU A 334 -14.00 -1.48 16.43
N VAL A 335 -14.02 -2.72 15.97
CA VAL A 335 -12.82 -3.55 15.83
C VAL A 335 -11.79 -2.86 14.94
N ILE A 336 -12.21 -2.29 13.82
CA ILE A 336 -11.32 -1.60 12.87
C ILE A 336 -10.79 -0.29 13.48
N THR A 337 -11.67 0.52 14.06
CA THR A 337 -11.25 1.80 14.66
C THR A 337 -10.33 1.63 15.87
N ASN A 338 -10.40 0.48 16.56
CA ASN A 338 -9.52 0.19 17.69
C ASN A 338 -8.07 -0.10 17.27
N PHE A 339 -7.80 -0.44 16.00
CA PHE A 339 -6.42 -0.55 15.51
C PHE A 339 -5.66 0.79 15.50
N ILE A 340 -6.37 1.93 15.43
CA ILE A 340 -5.77 3.27 15.34
C ILE A 340 -5.10 3.68 16.66
N GLY A 341 -5.52 3.13 17.81
CA GLY A 341 -5.07 3.57 19.13
C GLY A 341 -5.61 4.95 19.50
N ASP A 342 -4.90 5.69 20.38
CA ASP A 342 -5.25 7.07 20.75
C ASP A 342 -4.77 8.09 19.74
N PHE A 343 -3.61 7.82 19.12
CA PHE A 343 -2.98 8.69 18.11
C PHE A 343 -2.41 7.90 16.95
N VAL A 344 -2.39 8.54 15.80
CA VAL A 344 -1.62 8.13 14.61
C VAL A 344 -0.69 9.27 14.21
N ALA A 345 0.57 8.94 13.96
CA ALA A 345 1.49 9.90 13.35
C ALA A 345 1.80 9.49 11.91
N THR A 346 2.16 10.44 11.06
CA THR A 346 2.67 10.15 9.71
C THR A 346 3.88 11.01 9.39
N SER A 347 4.91 10.39 8.85
CA SER A 347 6.11 11.08 8.39
C SER A 347 5.84 11.88 7.12
N ILE A 348 6.36 13.11 7.09
CA ILE A 348 6.25 14.05 5.96
C ILE A 348 7.57 14.25 5.21
N ASP A 349 8.61 13.53 5.62
CA ASP A 349 9.97 13.59 5.06
C ASP A 349 10.65 12.20 5.10
N GLU A 350 11.97 12.11 5.23
CA GLU A 350 12.71 10.85 5.19
C GLU A 350 12.77 10.06 6.50
N TYR A 351 12.13 10.48 7.59
CA TYR A 351 12.30 9.82 8.88
C TYR A 351 11.29 8.69 9.15
N CYS A 352 11.80 7.63 9.78
CA CYS A 352 11.05 6.52 10.37
C CYS A 352 11.19 6.56 11.90
N LEU A 353 10.13 6.23 12.64
CA LEU A 353 10.20 5.94 14.07
C LEU A 353 10.31 4.44 14.31
N TYR A 354 11.16 4.05 15.25
CA TYR A 354 11.22 2.70 15.77
C TYR A 354 11.40 2.72 17.29
N ALA A 355 11.05 1.66 17.99
CA ALA A 355 11.22 1.55 19.43
C ALA A 355 12.22 0.44 19.75
N SER A 356 13.46 0.81 20.09
CA SER A 356 14.55 -0.15 20.31
C SER A 356 14.27 -1.15 21.42
N LYS A 357 13.52 -0.75 22.46
CA LYS A 357 13.14 -1.61 23.58
C LYS A 357 12.10 -2.67 23.23
N GLU A 358 11.39 -2.50 22.11
CA GLU A 358 10.28 -3.37 21.72
C GLU A 358 10.71 -4.49 20.74
N MET A 359 11.82 -4.33 20.03
CA MET A 359 12.22 -5.19 18.94
C MET A 359 13.43 -6.07 19.30
N LYS A 360 13.35 -7.38 19.04
CA LYS A 360 14.48 -8.29 19.21
C LYS A 360 15.57 -8.12 18.13
N LYS A 361 15.21 -7.67 16.94
CA LYS A 361 16.12 -7.38 15.82
C LYS A 361 15.64 -6.13 15.09
N PHE A 362 16.61 -5.28 14.71
CA PHE A 362 16.34 -4.15 13.84
C PHE A 362 16.82 -4.45 12.43
N ASP A 363 15.91 -4.46 11.48
CA ASP A 363 16.26 -4.25 10.09
C ASP A 363 16.09 -2.75 9.80
N LEU A 364 17.21 -2.03 9.89
CA LEU A 364 17.27 -0.64 9.47
C LEU A 364 17.41 -0.64 7.94
N PHE A 365 16.28 -0.66 7.28
CA PHE A 365 16.21 -0.60 5.83
C PHE A 365 16.79 0.72 5.29
N LYS A 366 17.39 0.67 4.11
CA LYS A 366 17.90 1.87 3.43
C LYS A 366 16.80 2.68 2.76
N GLY A 367 15.76 2.02 2.31
CA GLY A 367 14.56 2.62 1.80
C GLY A 367 13.33 2.11 2.51
N HIS A 368 12.26 2.89 2.53
CA HIS A 368 10.97 2.54 3.13
C HIS A 368 9.84 3.32 2.47
N HIS A 369 8.63 2.96 2.80
CA HIS A 369 7.36 3.55 2.37
C HIS A 369 6.41 3.63 3.58
N ALA A 370 5.14 3.93 3.36
CA ALA A 370 4.08 4.08 4.37
C ALA A 370 4.04 5.45 5.07
N GLY A 371 4.81 6.43 4.61
CA GLY A 371 4.67 7.82 5.04
C GLY A 371 3.75 8.60 4.11
N ASN A 372 3.87 9.94 4.16
CA ASN A 372 2.99 10.81 3.41
C ASN A 372 3.75 11.75 2.46
N THR A 373 4.82 11.28 1.86
CA THR A 373 5.47 12.04 0.80
C THR A 373 4.80 11.77 -0.55
N GLN A 374 4.88 12.71 -1.49
CA GLN A 374 4.37 12.49 -2.85
C GLN A 374 5.04 11.29 -3.52
N GLU A 375 6.32 11.08 -3.22
CA GLU A 375 7.12 9.97 -3.71
C GLU A 375 6.57 8.60 -3.30
N GLU A 376 5.94 8.51 -2.13
CA GLU A 376 5.33 7.29 -1.63
C GLU A 376 3.90 7.12 -2.14
N MET A 377 3.18 8.23 -2.34
CA MET A 377 1.74 8.23 -2.63
C MET A 377 1.41 8.16 -4.13
N LEU A 378 2.23 8.75 -5.01
CA LEU A 378 1.89 8.83 -6.43
C LEU A 378 2.24 7.56 -7.20
N ILE A 379 1.26 7.08 -7.98
CA ILE A 379 1.35 5.86 -8.79
C ILE A 379 0.97 6.20 -10.24
N ASP A 380 1.83 5.84 -11.18
CA ASP A 380 1.48 5.91 -12.60
C ASP A 380 0.81 4.60 -13.05
N ILE A 381 -0.36 4.70 -13.67
CA ILE A 381 -0.99 3.62 -14.40
C ILE A 381 -0.53 3.72 -15.85
N SER A 382 -0.06 2.61 -16.42
CA SER A 382 0.19 2.49 -17.85
C SER A 382 -0.72 1.43 -18.46
N ALA A 383 -1.25 1.69 -19.66
CA ALA A 383 -2.16 0.80 -20.38
C ALA A 383 -1.59 0.42 -21.75
N TYR A 384 -1.77 -0.85 -22.14
CA TYR A 384 -1.18 -1.41 -23.35
C TYR A 384 -2.20 -2.24 -24.10
N ASN A 385 -2.08 -2.25 -25.45
CA ASN A 385 -3.02 -2.91 -26.35
C ASN A 385 -4.45 -2.32 -26.23
N VAL A 386 -4.49 -0.99 -26.08
CA VAL A 386 -5.71 -0.19 -25.99
C VAL A 386 -6.43 -0.13 -27.33
#